data_480feb68cbb78dce6cff0f0d79daaec0
#
_entry.id   480feb68cbb78dce6cff0f0d79daaec0
#
_cell.length_a   1.000
_cell.length_b   1.000
_cell.length_c   1.000
_cell.angle_alpha   90.00
_cell.angle_beta   90.00
_cell.angle_gamma   90.00
#
_symmetry.space_group_name_H-M   'P 1'
#
loop_
_entity.id
_entity.type
_entity.pdbx_description
1 polymer ?
#
loop_
_entity_poly.entity_id
_entity_poly.type
_entity_poly.pdbx_seq_one_letter_code
_entity_poly.pdbx_strand_id
1 'polypeptide(L)'
;MGLEELLSEIMEKEDVRSLLSELRSRLQKKEVQTAECVDTKLVKRLQDLLMHEDAKTRKNAALLLGDLADEIYKLSDWEMVRDALWNSYRKEQTKFVWNAYIKALASYDCESLRDEMVSERKRLQQQDVAEEDKKHVRQLLEQLDALLADYEKKETYTFGGIKRKHPLILTTEPYMQEILLEQVQKLGYTDARVVPRGVRVLTDTLDTLQSLRIYREILFVIRFRSQTIAAEKNLAQAIAVSELLPLLEEVYGKKKQYPFVLRMGTEVESKKTKQIAYAIEESSNNQLQNRPKDAIVELLSKQKKDGTYVVYARLSGCEANRFSYRKHVLPTSMSPIIAAQMVEWIEPYLQENAHVIDPFCGVGTLLIERMKKKRTRDVYGIDSYGEAIAYARDDAEAAKVSIYFINRDYFDFTSSYLMEEVITEFPRMEHKEREEVDRFYQRFFDKTSEITAKDAMIFALSTEEQALKKQLRLHDEFQLVRQIPMRGREQIYILKKRG
;
A
#
# COMPACT_ATOMS: atom_id res chain seq x y z
N MET A 1 -26.44 37.06 1.33
CA MET A 1 -27.32 36.73 0.17
C MET A 1 -27.82 35.32 0.32
N GLY A 2 -29.13 35.09 0.21
CA GLY A 2 -29.71 33.74 0.22
C GLY A 2 -29.33 32.95 -1.03
N LEU A 3 -29.55 31.62 -1.04
CA LEU A 3 -29.26 30.80 -2.21
C LEU A 3 -30.13 31.18 -3.42
N GLU A 4 -31.43 31.34 -3.20
CA GLU A 4 -32.39 31.74 -4.24
C GLU A 4 -32.04 33.10 -4.87
N GLU A 5 -31.65 34.07 -4.03
CA GLU A 5 -31.19 35.38 -4.47
C GLU A 5 -29.91 35.30 -5.30
N LEU A 6 -28.94 34.46 -4.86
CA LEU A 6 -27.70 34.22 -5.57
C LEU A 6 -27.95 33.62 -6.96
N LEU A 7 -28.83 32.61 -7.04
CA LEU A 7 -29.19 31.96 -8.31
C LEU A 7 -29.93 32.93 -9.25
N SER A 8 -30.88 33.73 -8.70
CA SER A 8 -31.55 34.77 -9.51
C SER A 8 -30.59 35.80 -10.08
N GLU A 9 -29.65 36.27 -9.28
CA GLU A 9 -28.62 37.21 -9.76
C GLU A 9 -27.71 36.63 -10.83
N ILE A 10 -27.33 35.31 -10.72
CA ILE A 10 -26.56 34.64 -11.78
C ILE A 10 -27.34 34.56 -13.10
N MET A 11 -28.67 34.47 -13.01
CA MET A 11 -29.51 34.38 -14.20
C MET A 11 -29.70 35.74 -14.91
N GLU A 12 -29.71 36.84 -14.16
CA GLU A 12 -30.13 38.16 -14.65
C GLU A 12 -28.95 39.10 -14.98
N LYS A 13 -27.86 39.02 -14.22
CA LYS A 13 -26.72 39.97 -14.37
C LYS A 13 -25.76 39.57 -15.49
N GLU A 14 -25.13 40.59 -16.09
CA GLU A 14 -24.00 40.38 -17.03
C GLU A 14 -22.71 40.06 -16.32
N ASP A 15 -22.36 40.86 -15.28
CA ASP A 15 -21.17 40.57 -14.44
C ASP A 15 -21.50 39.56 -13.33
N VAL A 16 -21.25 38.31 -13.61
CA VAL A 16 -21.55 37.18 -12.72
C VAL A 16 -20.30 36.56 -12.09
N ARG A 17 -19.14 37.08 -12.34
CA ARG A 17 -17.86 36.46 -11.94
C ARG A 17 -17.78 36.18 -10.42
N SER A 18 -18.12 37.17 -9.59
CA SER A 18 -18.10 37.04 -8.13
C SER A 18 -19.16 36.07 -7.64
N LEU A 19 -20.34 36.07 -8.26
CA LEU A 19 -21.49 35.21 -7.93
C LEU A 19 -21.18 33.73 -8.21
N LEU A 20 -20.59 33.42 -9.37
CA LEU A 20 -20.14 32.06 -9.70
C LEU A 20 -19.06 31.56 -8.74
N SER A 21 -18.12 32.42 -8.35
CA SER A 21 -17.09 32.07 -7.37
C SER A 21 -17.68 31.82 -5.99
N GLU A 22 -18.70 32.58 -5.58
CA GLU A 22 -19.39 32.41 -4.32
C GLU A 22 -20.21 31.10 -4.30
N LEU A 23 -21.01 30.85 -5.34
CA LEU A 23 -21.78 29.60 -5.45
C LEU A 23 -20.84 28.38 -5.35
N ARG A 24 -19.72 28.40 -6.09
CA ARG A 24 -18.74 27.33 -6.06
C ARG A 24 -18.11 27.15 -4.67
N SER A 25 -17.77 28.26 -3.97
CA SER A 25 -17.23 28.19 -2.61
C SER A 25 -18.20 27.54 -1.63
N ARG A 26 -19.50 27.86 -1.72
CA ARG A 26 -20.54 27.27 -0.87
C ARG A 26 -20.72 25.77 -1.12
N LEU A 27 -20.68 25.33 -2.39
CA LEU A 27 -20.74 23.94 -2.76
C LEU A 27 -19.52 23.16 -2.20
N GLN A 28 -18.31 23.70 -2.34
CA GLN A 28 -17.10 23.07 -1.83
C GLN A 28 -17.06 22.97 -0.30
N LYS A 29 -17.65 23.93 0.40
CA LYS A 29 -17.77 23.92 1.87
C LYS A 29 -18.96 23.09 2.36
N LYS A 30 -19.76 22.53 1.44
CA LYS A 30 -21.00 21.79 1.73
C LYS A 30 -22.05 22.64 2.48
N GLU A 31 -22.01 23.95 2.30
CA GLU A 31 -22.99 24.88 2.84
C GLU A 31 -24.32 24.83 2.05
N VAL A 32 -24.26 24.30 0.80
CA VAL A 32 -25.37 24.12 -0.13
C VAL A 32 -25.23 22.75 -0.79
N GLN A 33 -26.34 22.05 -0.97
CA GLN A 33 -26.34 20.78 -1.69
C GLN A 33 -26.50 21.02 -3.20
N THR A 34 -25.85 20.20 -4.01
CA THR A 34 -25.89 20.30 -5.49
C THR A 34 -27.33 20.21 -6.01
N ALA A 35 -28.15 19.33 -5.42
CA ALA A 35 -29.56 19.14 -5.79
C ALA A 35 -30.45 20.39 -5.58
N GLU A 36 -30.04 21.29 -4.69
CA GLU A 36 -30.79 22.53 -4.41
C GLU A 36 -30.53 23.63 -5.46
N CYS A 37 -29.45 23.48 -6.25
CA CYS A 37 -29.00 24.51 -7.18
C CYS A 37 -29.33 24.20 -8.64
N VAL A 38 -29.49 22.93 -9.02
CA VAL A 38 -29.45 22.50 -10.43
C VAL A 38 -30.83 22.40 -11.03
N ASP A 39 -31.08 23.27 -11.98
CA ASP A 39 -32.20 23.15 -12.93
C ASP A 39 -31.68 23.34 -14.38
N THR A 40 -32.53 23.03 -15.36
CA THR A 40 -32.20 23.15 -16.77
C THR A 40 -31.83 24.59 -17.18
N LYS A 41 -32.38 25.60 -16.51
CA LYS A 41 -32.15 27.02 -16.78
C LYS A 41 -30.74 27.43 -16.35
N LEU A 42 -30.33 27.05 -15.14
CA LEU A 42 -28.98 27.32 -14.64
C LEU A 42 -27.93 26.61 -15.51
N VAL A 43 -28.15 25.33 -15.86
CA VAL A 43 -27.22 24.58 -16.72
C VAL A 43 -27.04 25.29 -18.07
N LYS A 44 -28.15 25.71 -18.72
CA LYS A 44 -28.10 26.47 -19.96
C LYS A 44 -27.36 27.80 -19.79
N ARG A 45 -27.63 28.52 -18.71
CA ARG A 45 -26.93 29.79 -18.41
C ARG A 45 -25.42 29.57 -18.25
N LEU A 46 -25.00 28.52 -17.53
CA LEU A 46 -23.59 28.19 -17.38
C LEU A 46 -22.93 27.81 -18.71
N GLN A 47 -23.65 27.11 -19.59
CA GLN A 47 -23.15 26.82 -20.96
C GLN A 47 -22.98 28.11 -21.78
N ASP A 48 -23.91 29.07 -21.72
CA ASP A 48 -23.80 30.37 -22.40
C ASP A 48 -22.59 31.15 -21.87
N LEU A 49 -22.32 31.09 -20.57
CA LEU A 49 -21.19 31.75 -19.90
C LEU A 49 -19.82 31.14 -20.27
N LEU A 50 -19.76 29.94 -20.89
CA LEU A 50 -18.52 29.42 -21.45
C LEU A 50 -17.97 30.26 -22.61
N MET A 51 -18.81 31.10 -23.21
CA MET A 51 -18.43 32.03 -24.31
C MET A 51 -18.34 33.48 -23.84
N HIS A 52 -18.40 33.75 -22.53
CA HIS A 52 -18.35 35.11 -21.96
C HIS A 52 -17.00 35.79 -22.24
N GLU A 53 -16.96 37.14 -22.36
CA GLU A 53 -15.75 37.91 -22.64
C GLU A 53 -14.68 37.74 -21.54
N ASP A 54 -15.09 37.80 -20.26
CA ASP A 54 -14.18 37.62 -19.13
C ASP A 54 -13.72 36.16 -18.96
N ALA A 55 -12.43 35.95 -19.07
CA ALA A 55 -11.81 34.63 -18.94
C ALA A 55 -12.01 33.95 -17.57
N LYS A 56 -12.16 34.75 -16.50
CA LYS A 56 -12.40 34.20 -15.15
C LYS A 56 -13.84 33.73 -15.01
N THR A 57 -14.77 34.39 -15.67
CA THR A 57 -16.18 33.97 -15.77
C THR A 57 -16.27 32.64 -16.50
N ARG A 58 -15.64 32.50 -17.69
CA ARG A 58 -15.58 31.23 -18.42
C ARG A 58 -15.01 30.11 -17.56
N LYS A 59 -13.89 30.38 -16.87
CA LYS A 59 -13.27 29.41 -15.95
C LYS A 59 -14.23 28.94 -14.85
N ASN A 60 -14.91 29.87 -14.19
CA ASN A 60 -15.82 29.54 -13.08
C ASN A 60 -17.06 28.78 -13.58
N ALA A 61 -17.61 29.16 -14.73
CA ALA A 61 -18.73 28.44 -15.37
C ALA A 61 -18.33 26.99 -15.71
N ALA A 62 -17.17 26.78 -16.33
CA ALA A 62 -16.68 25.45 -16.64
C ALA A 62 -16.51 24.58 -15.36
N LEU A 63 -15.89 25.12 -14.32
CA LEU A 63 -15.71 24.40 -13.06
C LEU A 63 -17.03 24.08 -12.35
N LEU A 64 -18.01 25.00 -12.39
CA LEU A 64 -19.34 24.73 -11.84
C LEU A 64 -20.06 23.61 -12.59
N LEU A 65 -20.00 23.59 -13.92
CA LEU A 65 -20.56 22.47 -14.71
C LEU A 65 -19.94 21.13 -14.31
N GLY A 66 -18.64 21.09 -13.99
CA GLY A 66 -18.00 19.90 -13.45
C GLY A 66 -18.42 19.56 -12.00
N ASP A 67 -18.48 20.57 -11.13
CA ASP A 67 -18.88 20.39 -9.71
C ASP A 67 -20.37 19.95 -9.57
N LEU A 68 -21.21 20.23 -10.58
CA LEU A 68 -22.64 19.90 -10.62
C LEU A 68 -22.98 18.67 -11.49
N ALA A 69 -21.99 17.96 -12.00
CA ALA A 69 -22.17 16.88 -12.99
C ALA A 69 -23.14 15.79 -12.52
N ASP A 70 -23.08 15.35 -11.26
CA ASP A 70 -23.96 14.30 -10.72
C ASP A 70 -25.44 14.65 -10.84
N GLU A 71 -25.79 15.92 -10.66
CA GLU A 71 -27.16 16.40 -10.82
C GLU A 71 -27.51 16.61 -12.29
N ILE A 72 -26.55 17.08 -13.10
CA ILE A 72 -26.74 17.26 -14.53
C ILE A 72 -27.01 15.93 -15.22
N TYR A 73 -26.37 14.81 -14.78
CA TYR A 73 -26.68 13.47 -15.27
C TYR A 73 -28.16 13.08 -15.11
N LYS A 74 -28.84 13.61 -14.10
CA LYS A 74 -30.27 13.36 -13.84
C LYS A 74 -31.19 14.14 -14.81
N LEU A 75 -30.66 15.14 -15.49
CA LEU A 75 -31.40 16.03 -16.39
C LEU A 75 -31.38 15.60 -17.88
N SER A 76 -31.04 14.39 -18.21
CA SER A 76 -31.03 13.77 -19.54
C SER A 76 -30.13 14.40 -20.64
N ASP A 77 -29.68 15.65 -20.53
CA ASP A 77 -28.95 16.38 -21.59
C ASP A 77 -27.46 16.59 -21.25
N TRP A 78 -26.90 15.76 -20.40
CA TRP A 78 -25.50 15.88 -19.95
C TRP A 78 -24.48 15.79 -21.10
N GLU A 79 -24.78 15.06 -22.17
CA GLU A 79 -23.91 14.96 -23.36
C GLU A 79 -23.73 16.33 -24.05
N MET A 80 -24.78 17.15 -24.08
CA MET A 80 -24.68 18.51 -24.61
C MET A 80 -23.78 19.40 -23.77
N VAL A 81 -23.76 19.20 -22.45
CA VAL A 81 -22.86 19.92 -21.54
C VAL A 81 -21.42 19.51 -21.76
N ARG A 82 -21.15 18.19 -21.85
CA ARG A 82 -19.83 17.65 -22.19
C ARG A 82 -19.30 18.23 -23.50
N ASP A 83 -20.12 18.18 -24.56
CA ASP A 83 -19.73 18.65 -25.88
C ASP A 83 -19.54 20.19 -25.91
N ALA A 84 -20.33 20.94 -25.15
CA ALA A 84 -20.12 22.39 -24.98
C ALA A 84 -18.79 22.70 -24.28
N LEU A 85 -18.44 21.95 -23.24
CA LEU A 85 -17.15 22.08 -22.54
C LEU A 85 -15.97 21.79 -23.47
N TRP A 86 -16.04 20.69 -24.24
CA TRP A 86 -14.99 20.33 -25.19
C TRP A 86 -14.84 21.34 -26.32
N ASN A 87 -15.94 21.80 -26.90
CA ASN A 87 -15.96 22.79 -27.98
C ASN A 87 -15.43 24.16 -27.49
N SER A 88 -15.77 24.54 -26.24
CA SER A 88 -15.26 25.77 -25.64
C SER A 88 -13.78 25.68 -25.33
N TYR A 89 -13.28 24.53 -24.84
CA TYR A 89 -11.84 24.27 -24.68
C TYR A 89 -11.08 24.48 -26.00
N ARG A 90 -11.58 23.93 -27.10
CA ARG A 90 -10.91 24.02 -28.42
C ARG A 90 -10.85 25.43 -28.98
N LYS A 91 -11.77 26.32 -28.57
CA LYS A 91 -11.81 27.74 -28.98
C LYS A 91 -11.09 28.66 -28.00
N GLU A 92 -10.77 28.18 -26.80
CA GLU A 92 -10.17 29.00 -25.74
C GLU A 92 -8.72 29.38 -26.07
N GLN A 93 -8.42 30.65 -25.99
CA GLN A 93 -7.07 31.20 -26.23
C GLN A 93 -6.30 31.47 -24.93
N THR A 94 -7.03 31.61 -23.83
CA THR A 94 -6.46 31.96 -22.52
C THR A 94 -6.00 30.69 -21.77
N LYS A 95 -4.72 30.43 -21.77
CA LYS A 95 -4.12 29.17 -21.31
C LYS A 95 -4.45 28.78 -19.87
N PHE A 96 -4.59 29.76 -18.95
CA PHE A 96 -4.95 29.44 -17.55
C PHE A 96 -6.40 28.92 -17.41
N VAL A 97 -7.26 29.06 -18.44
CA VAL A 97 -8.64 28.54 -18.46
C VAL A 97 -8.69 27.09 -18.93
N TRP A 98 -7.77 26.66 -19.81
CA TRP A 98 -7.73 25.30 -20.37
C TRP A 98 -7.91 24.20 -19.34
N ASN A 99 -7.17 24.30 -18.24
CA ASN A 99 -7.24 23.32 -17.15
C ASN A 99 -8.63 23.22 -16.49
N ALA A 100 -9.42 24.28 -16.52
CA ALA A 100 -10.76 24.27 -15.95
C ALA A 100 -11.73 23.41 -16.80
N TYR A 101 -11.63 23.50 -18.13
CA TYR A 101 -12.44 22.71 -19.03
C TYR A 101 -12.12 21.21 -18.90
N ILE A 102 -10.84 20.84 -18.93
CA ILE A 102 -10.45 19.43 -18.81
C ILE A 102 -10.79 18.86 -17.44
N LYS A 103 -10.64 19.68 -16.40
CA LYS A 103 -11.07 19.29 -15.04
C LYS A 103 -12.58 19.06 -14.95
N ALA A 104 -13.38 19.89 -15.60
CA ALA A 104 -14.83 19.72 -15.67
C ALA A 104 -15.21 18.47 -16.47
N LEU A 105 -14.56 18.24 -17.61
CA LEU A 105 -14.77 17.05 -18.45
C LEU A 105 -14.46 15.74 -17.72
N ALA A 106 -13.57 15.74 -16.75
CA ALA A 106 -13.28 14.56 -15.92
C ALA A 106 -14.48 14.09 -15.07
N SER A 107 -15.54 14.91 -14.95
CA SER A 107 -16.80 14.53 -14.30
C SER A 107 -17.84 13.95 -15.26
N TYR A 108 -17.54 13.83 -16.56
CA TYR A 108 -18.43 13.32 -17.59
C TYR A 108 -17.85 12.11 -18.30
N ASP A 109 -18.73 11.25 -18.86
CA ASP A 109 -18.29 10.20 -19.76
C ASP A 109 -17.81 10.81 -21.09
N CYS A 110 -16.53 10.68 -21.37
CA CYS A 110 -15.85 11.20 -22.56
C CYS A 110 -15.42 10.12 -23.55
N GLU A 111 -15.96 8.89 -23.50
CA GLU A 111 -15.60 7.81 -24.41
C GLU A 111 -15.77 8.25 -25.89
N SER A 112 -16.85 8.97 -26.23
CA SER A 112 -17.09 9.48 -27.60
C SER A 112 -16.09 10.54 -28.06
N LEU A 113 -15.42 11.23 -27.14
CA LEU A 113 -14.42 12.28 -27.43
C LEU A 113 -12.98 11.76 -27.35
N ARG A 114 -12.79 10.49 -27.05
CA ARG A 114 -11.48 9.86 -26.79
C ARG A 114 -10.47 10.13 -27.90
N ASP A 115 -10.83 9.87 -29.15
CA ASP A 115 -9.90 9.99 -30.27
C ASP A 115 -9.49 11.45 -30.53
N GLU A 116 -10.40 12.39 -30.30
CA GLU A 116 -10.11 13.83 -30.37
C GLU A 116 -9.16 14.25 -29.24
N MET A 117 -9.41 13.78 -28.01
CA MET A 117 -8.55 14.05 -26.85
C MET A 117 -7.15 13.45 -27.00
N VAL A 118 -7.04 12.25 -27.58
CA VAL A 118 -5.75 11.63 -27.92
C VAL A 118 -5.00 12.45 -28.96
N SER A 119 -5.70 12.96 -29.95
CA SER A 119 -5.11 13.81 -30.99
C SER A 119 -4.62 15.14 -30.42
N GLU A 120 -5.40 15.74 -29.52
CA GLU A 120 -5.06 16.98 -28.84
C GLU A 120 -3.85 16.79 -27.91
N ARG A 121 -3.80 15.69 -27.16
CA ARG A 121 -2.63 15.32 -26.34
C ARG A 121 -1.35 15.26 -27.18
N LYS A 122 -1.40 14.59 -28.34
CA LYS A 122 -0.25 14.52 -29.26
C LYS A 122 0.16 15.89 -29.77
N ARG A 123 -0.81 16.75 -30.12
CA ARG A 123 -0.57 18.12 -30.57
C ARG A 123 0.18 18.95 -29.49
N LEU A 124 -0.28 18.86 -28.25
CA LEU A 124 0.32 19.56 -27.10
C LEU A 124 1.73 19.05 -26.78
N GLN A 125 1.98 17.75 -26.94
CA GLN A 125 3.31 17.15 -26.70
C GLN A 125 4.34 17.57 -27.78
N GLN A 126 3.89 17.88 -28.99
CA GLN A 126 4.75 18.28 -30.11
C GLN A 126 4.90 19.79 -30.26
N GLN A 127 4.09 20.57 -29.54
CA GLN A 127 4.08 22.01 -29.65
C GLN A 127 5.29 22.63 -28.93
N ASP A 128 6.04 23.47 -29.62
CA ASP A 128 7.03 24.33 -28.98
C ASP A 128 6.31 25.40 -28.17
N VAL A 129 6.55 25.42 -26.87
CA VAL A 129 5.80 26.23 -25.89
C VAL A 129 6.75 27.25 -25.26
N ALA A 130 6.33 28.51 -25.24
CA ALA A 130 7.06 29.56 -24.56
C ALA A 130 7.27 29.22 -23.05
N GLU A 131 8.39 29.64 -22.46
CA GLU A 131 8.78 29.25 -21.09
C GLU A 131 7.71 29.56 -20.04
N GLU A 132 7.03 30.73 -20.19
CA GLU A 132 5.94 31.17 -19.32
C GLU A 132 4.70 30.27 -19.35
N ASP A 133 4.47 29.57 -20.46
CA ASP A 133 3.31 28.71 -20.71
C ASP A 133 3.54 27.23 -20.37
N LYS A 134 4.79 26.79 -20.29
CA LYS A 134 5.17 25.39 -20.03
C LYS A 134 4.45 24.80 -18.82
N LYS A 135 4.24 25.60 -17.77
CA LYS A 135 3.52 25.16 -16.57
C LYS A 135 2.06 24.83 -16.86
N HIS A 136 1.38 25.65 -17.64
CA HIS A 136 -0.05 25.45 -17.98
C HIS A 136 -0.25 24.26 -18.90
N VAL A 137 0.59 24.15 -19.95
CA VAL A 137 0.56 23.02 -20.88
C VAL A 137 0.87 21.70 -20.17
N ARG A 138 1.85 21.69 -19.27
CA ARG A 138 2.18 20.51 -18.47
C ARG A 138 1.02 20.05 -17.58
N GLN A 139 0.38 21.00 -16.87
CA GLN A 139 -0.79 20.69 -16.06
C GLN A 139 -1.95 20.15 -16.89
N LEU A 140 -2.12 20.70 -18.10
CA LEU A 140 -3.14 20.25 -19.04
C LEU A 140 -2.87 18.80 -19.52
N LEU A 141 -1.61 18.49 -19.87
CA LEU A 141 -1.21 17.14 -20.26
C LEU A 141 -1.43 16.14 -19.13
N GLU A 142 -1.07 16.49 -17.90
CA GLU A 142 -1.32 15.66 -16.70
C GLU A 142 -2.82 15.35 -16.51
N GLN A 143 -3.69 16.33 -16.76
CA GLN A 143 -5.14 16.15 -16.65
C GLN A 143 -5.73 15.34 -17.82
N LEU A 144 -5.27 15.58 -19.05
CA LEU A 144 -5.66 14.80 -20.22
C LEU A 144 -5.22 13.35 -20.09
N ASP A 145 -4.00 13.09 -19.60
CA ASP A 145 -3.51 11.74 -19.35
C ASP A 145 -4.35 11.03 -18.29
N ALA A 146 -4.73 11.75 -17.22
CA ALA A 146 -5.59 11.20 -16.18
C ALA A 146 -6.99 10.85 -16.71
N LEU A 147 -7.58 11.71 -17.55
CA LEU A 147 -8.89 11.50 -18.14
C LEU A 147 -8.88 10.35 -19.17
N LEU A 148 -7.87 10.32 -20.03
CA LEU A 148 -7.73 9.27 -21.05
C LEU A 148 -7.36 7.91 -20.47
N ALA A 149 -6.75 7.85 -19.28
CA ALA A 149 -6.41 6.59 -18.62
C ALA A 149 -7.63 5.68 -18.37
N ASP A 150 -8.81 6.27 -18.19
CA ASP A 150 -10.06 5.53 -17.98
C ASP A 150 -10.58 4.90 -19.29
N TYR A 151 -10.25 5.47 -20.44
CA TYR A 151 -10.71 5.06 -21.78
C TYR A 151 -9.64 4.33 -22.60
N GLU A 152 -8.35 4.44 -22.25
CA GLU A 152 -7.33 3.62 -22.90
C GLU A 152 -7.54 2.17 -22.46
N LYS A 153 -7.56 1.23 -23.44
CA LYS A 153 -7.47 -0.20 -23.10
C LYS A 153 -6.24 -0.38 -22.23
N LYS A 154 -6.44 -0.62 -20.93
CA LYS A 154 -5.35 -0.83 -19.96
C LYS A 154 -4.49 -1.96 -20.51
N GLU A 155 -3.26 -1.67 -20.90
CA GLU A 155 -2.31 -2.73 -21.21
C GLU A 155 -2.24 -3.64 -20.00
N THR A 156 -2.50 -4.92 -20.19
CA THR A 156 -2.37 -5.89 -19.12
C THR A 156 -0.88 -6.24 -18.94
N TYR A 157 -0.41 -6.12 -17.71
CA TYR A 157 0.95 -6.46 -17.35
C TYR A 157 0.92 -7.70 -16.47
N THR A 158 1.22 -8.84 -17.06
CA THR A 158 1.34 -10.10 -16.33
C THR A 158 2.80 -10.43 -16.12
N PHE A 159 3.19 -10.64 -14.87
CA PHE A 159 4.57 -11.03 -14.53
C PHE A 159 4.85 -12.44 -15.07
N GLY A 160 5.76 -12.53 -16.03
CA GLY A 160 6.13 -13.78 -16.71
C GLY A 160 7.38 -14.48 -16.12
N GLY A 161 7.84 -14.02 -14.95
CA GLY A 161 9.06 -14.55 -14.33
C GLY A 161 10.34 -13.91 -14.91
N ILE A 162 11.47 -14.25 -14.30
CA ILE A 162 12.81 -13.85 -14.75
C ILE A 162 13.48 -15.01 -15.49
N LYS A 163 14.32 -14.70 -16.50
CA LYS A 163 15.01 -15.67 -17.36
C LYS A 163 16.53 -15.54 -17.30
N ARG A 164 17.00 -14.43 -16.73
CA ARG A 164 18.42 -14.11 -16.56
C ARG A 164 18.73 -13.90 -15.09
N LYS A 165 20.00 -14.04 -14.72
CA LYS A 165 20.44 -13.78 -13.35
C LYS A 165 20.35 -12.29 -13.00
N HIS A 166 19.49 -11.98 -12.06
CA HIS A 166 19.31 -10.65 -11.49
C HIS A 166 19.73 -10.60 -10.02
N PRO A 167 20.40 -9.54 -9.58
CA PRO A 167 20.66 -9.33 -8.17
C PRO A 167 19.37 -8.87 -7.48
N LEU A 168 18.90 -9.66 -6.53
CA LEU A 168 17.71 -9.42 -5.74
C LEU A 168 18.10 -9.15 -4.29
N ILE A 169 17.23 -8.43 -3.56
CA ILE A 169 17.26 -8.35 -2.10
C ILE A 169 15.93 -8.88 -1.59
N LEU A 170 15.99 -9.92 -0.78
CA LEU A 170 14.90 -10.33 0.09
C LEU A 170 14.95 -9.44 1.33
N THR A 171 14.03 -8.49 1.45
CA THR A 171 14.05 -7.55 2.55
C THR A 171 13.53 -8.20 3.84
N THR A 172 14.20 -7.93 4.94
CA THR A 172 13.78 -8.40 6.27
C THR A 172 14.32 -7.48 7.36
N GLU A 173 13.86 -7.67 8.58
CA GLU A 173 14.34 -6.93 9.73
C GLU A 173 15.79 -7.31 10.07
N PRO A 174 16.59 -6.40 10.63
CA PRO A 174 18.00 -6.68 10.97
C PRO A 174 18.19 -7.93 11.81
N TYR A 175 17.31 -8.17 12.78
CA TYR A 175 17.36 -9.33 13.66
C TYR A 175 17.02 -10.66 12.97
N MET A 176 16.48 -10.63 11.74
CA MET A 176 16.14 -11.84 10.97
C MET A 176 17.14 -12.12 9.82
N GLN A 177 18.11 -11.25 9.59
CA GLN A 177 18.97 -11.34 8.39
C GLN A 177 19.81 -12.63 8.37
N GLU A 178 20.39 -13.02 9.50
CA GLU A 178 21.20 -14.25 9.58
C GLU A 178 20.33 -15.51 9.38
N ILE A 179 19.14 -15.56 9.98
CA ILE A 179 18.22 -16.69 9.79
C ILE A 179 17.77 -16.78 8.32
N LEU A 180 17.45 -15.63 7.70
CA LEU A 180 17.08 -15.61 6.28
C LEU A 180 18.26 -16.03 5.40
N LEU A 181 19.49 -15.59 5.72
CA LEU A 181 20.68 -16.00 4.99
C LEU A 181 20.87 -17.52 5.03
N GLU A 182 20.76 -18.14 6.23
CA GLU A 182 20.85 -19.60 6.37
C GLU A 182 19.79 -20.33 5.54
N GLN A 183 18.55 -19.84 5.56
CA GLN A 183 17.47 -20.43 4.75
C GLN A 183 17.76 -20.33 3.25
N VAL A 184 18.23 -19.18 2.79
CA VAL A 184 18.59 -18.93 1.41
C VAL A 184 19.76 -19.81 0.98
N GLN A 185 20.78 -19.98 1.83
CA GLN A 185 21.93 -20.86 1.57
C GLN A 185 21.52 -22.34 1.52
N LYS A 186 20.60 -22.78 2.39
CA LYS A 186 20.03 -24.14 2.33
C LYS A 186 19.26 -24.42 1.03
N LEU A 187 18.76 -23.39 0.36
CA LEU A 187 18.16 -23.50 -0.99
C LEU A 187 19.21 -23.55 -2.12
N GLY A 188 20.51 -23.53 -1.80
CA GLY A 188 21.60 -23.64 -2.78
C GLY A 188 22.21 -22.31 -3.22
N TYR A 189 21.79 -21.17 -2.68
CA TYR A 189 22.37 -19.85 -3.01
C TYR A 189 23.59 -19.55 -2.15
N THR A 190 24.70 -20.20 -2.41
CA THR A 190 25.93 -20.15 -1.59
C THR A 190 26.63 -18.78 -1.61
N ASP A 191 26.42 -17.96 -2.65
CA ASP A 191 26.94 -16.60 -2.80
C ASP A 191 26.03 -15.53 -2.16
N ALA A 192 24.93 -15.94 -1.53
CA ALA A 192 24.05 -15.04 -0.80
C ALA A 192 24.78 -14.38 0.37
N ARG A 193 24.42 -13.13 0.66
CA ARG A 193 25.04 -12.38 1.76
C ARG A 193 24.09 -11.36 2.36
N VAL A 194 24.30 -11.06 3.62
CA VAL A 194 23.58 -9.99 4.32
C VAL A 194 23.95 -8.63 3.72
N VAL A 195 22.96 -7.78 3.58
CA VAL A 195 23.06 -6.37 3.16
C VAL A 195 22.15 -5.52 4.05
N PRO A 196 22.31 -4.19 4.12
CA PRO A 196 21.57 -3.34 5.06
C PRO A 196 20.04 -3.47 5.06
N ARG A 197 19.45 -3.99 3.97
CA ARG A 197 18.00 -4.15 3.84
C ARG A 197 17.50 -5.59 3.95
N GLY A 198 18.39 -6.56 4.06
CA GLY A 198 18.03 -7.99 4.05
C GLY A 198 19.14 -8.88 3.53
N VAL A 199 18.80 -9.85 2.69
CA VAL A 199 19.73 -10.79 2.09
C VAL A 199 19.77 -10.60 0.57
N ARG A 200 20.95 -10.37 0.04
CA ARG A 200 21.18 -10.28 -1.40
C ARG A 200 21.41 -11.66 -1.99
N VAL A 201 20.73 -11.93 -3.10
CA VAL A 201 20.80 -13.18 -3.87
C VAL A 201 21.03 -12.85 -5.35
N LEU A 202 21.73 -13.69 -6.08
CA LEU A 202 21.82 -13.65 -7.54
C LEU A 202 21.08 -14.88 -8.10
N THR A 203 19.98 -14.67 -8.82
CA THR A 203 19.13 -15.76 -9.32
C THR A 203 18.46 -15.44 -10.64
N ASP A 204 18.10 -16.48 -11.38
CA ASP A 204 17.30 -16.46 -12.61
C ASP A 204 15.89 -17.07 -12.42
N THR A 205 15.53 -17.41 -11.19
CA THR A 205 14.17 -17.87 -10.82
C THR A 205 13.75 -17.32 -9.46
N LEU A 206 12.44 -17.16 -9.26
CA LEU A 206 11.86 -16.75 -7.98
C LEU A 206 11.22 -17.91 -7.23
N ASP A 207 10.95 -19.04 -7.87
CA ASP A 207 10.10 -20.12 -7.36
C ASP A 207 10.54 -20.63 -6.00
N THR A 208 11.83 -20.91 -5.84
CA THR A 208 12.38 -21.39 -4.58
C THR A 208 12.38 -20.31 -3.48
N LEU A 209 12.69 -19.08 -3.85
CA LEU A 209 12.73 -17.95 -2.91
C LEU A 209 11.33 -17.57 -2.42
N GLN A 210 10.31 -17.75 -3.25
CA GLN A 210 8.91 -17.47 -2.88
C GLN A 210 8.37 -18.44 -1.83
N SER A 211 9.01 -19.58 -1.61
CA SER A 211 8.66 -20.52 -0.53
C SER A 211 9.04 -20.01 0.85
N LEU A 212 10.03 -19.13 0.96
CA LEU A 212 10.48 -18.54 2.22
C LEU A 212 9.42 -17.60 2.80
N ARG A 213 9.26 -17.59 4.12
CA ARG A 213 8.14 -16.90 4.77
C ARG A 213 8.53 -15.63 5.53
N ILE A 214 9.81 -15.49 5.89
CA ILE A 214 10.29 -14.45 6.81
C ILE A 214 10.80 -13.16 6.16
N TYR A 215 10.85 -13.09 4.83
CA TYR A 215 11.15 -11.84 4.15
C TYR A 215 9.88 -11.01 3.89
N ARG A 216 10.01 -9.69 3.73
CA ARG A 216 8.89 -8.80 3.45
C ARG A 216 8.57 -8.75 1.96
N GLU A 217 9.55 -8.40 1.16
CA GLU A 217 9.41 -8.14 -0.27
C GLU A 217 10.68 -8.52 -1.03
N ILE A 218 10.55 -8.68 -2.33
CA ILE A 218 11.65 -8.90 -3.26
C ILE A 218 11.93 -7.58 -3.97
N LEU A 219 13.16 -7.08 -3.86
CA LEU A 219 13.61 -5.89 -4.56
C LEU A 219 14.68 -6.28 -5.59
N PHE A 220 14.46 -5.89 -6.83
CA PHE A 220 15.47 -6.00 -7.90
C PHE A 220 16.47 -4.85 -7.75
N VAL A 221 17.75 -5.17 -7.68
CA VAL A 221 18.83 -4.15 -7.66
C VAL A 221 19.09 -3.71 -9.09
N ILE A 222 18.74 -2.48 -9.44
CA ILE A 222 18.94 -1.95 -10.78
C ILE A 222 20.41 -1.61 -10.96
N ARG A 223 21.04 -2.30 -11.92
CA ARG A 223 22.44 -2.06 -12.29
C ARG A 223 22.49 -0.94 -13.33
N PHE A 224 23.34 0.02 -13.06
CA PHE A 224 23.68 1.06 -14.03
C PHE A 224 24.75 0.52 -14.99
N ARG A 225 24.81 1.05 -16.20
CA ARG A 225 25.88 0.71 -17.16
C ARG A 225 27.23 1.05 -16.55
N SER A 226 28.25 0.27 -16.88
CA SER A 226 29.62 0.52 -16.45
C SER A 226 30.01 1.97 -16.77
N GLN A 227 30.65 2.66 -15.83
CA GLN A 227 31.03 4.08 -15.87
C GLN A 227 29.90 5.11 -15.65
N THR A 228 28.63 4.70 -15.50
CA THR A 228 27.56 5.64 -15.13
C THR A 228 27.53 5.81 -13.62
N ILE A 229 27.92 6.97 -13.14
CA ILE A 229 27.76 7.35 -11.73
C ILE A 229 26.38 7.98 -11.60
N ALA A 230 25.46 7.29 -10.91
CA ALA A 230 24.12 7.80 -10.65
C ALA A 230 24.18 8.87 -9.54
N ALA A 231 24.62 10.08 -9.89
CA ALA A 231 24.58 11.25 -9.04
C ALA A 231 23.24 12.00 -9.22
N GLU A 232 22.92 12.92 -8.34
CA GLU A 232 21.64 13.65 -8.36
C GLU A 232 21.36 14.32 -9.72
N LYS A 233 22.37 14.98 -10.28
CA LYS A 233 22.25 15.74 -11.53
C LYS A 233 21.97 14.89 -12.78
N ASN A 234 22.25 13.59 -12.75
CA ASN A 234 22.09 12.66 -13.89
C ASN A 234 21.30 11.40 -13.52
N LEU A 235 20.66 11.36 -12.35
CA LEU A 235 19.95 10.18 -11.87
C LEU A 235 18.86 9.71 -12.84
N ALA A 236 18.09 10.64 -13.40
CA ALA A 236 17.03 10.33 -14.35
C ALA A 236 17.58 9.64 -15.62
N GLN A 237 18.61 10.21 -16.22
CA GLN A 237 19.27 9.62 -17.38
C GLN A 237 19.93 8.28 -17.03
N ALA A 238 20.56 8.18 -15.87
CA ALA A 238 21.17 6.93 -15.42
C ALA A 238 20.14 5.80 -15.28
N ILE A 239 18.95 6.09 -14.76
CA ILE A 239 17.82 5.14 -14.66
C ILE A 239 17.33 4.76 -16.06
N ALA A 240 17.10 5.72 -16.94
CA ALA A 240 16.58 5.48 -18.29
C ALA A 240 17.49 4.56 -19.13
N VAL A 241 18.80 4.67 -18.97
CA VAL A 241 19.79 3.83 -19.70
C VAL A 241 20.27 2.61 -18.91
N SER A 242 19.71 2.36 -17.73
CA SER A 242 20.06 1.23 -16.85
C SER A 242 19.54 -0.13 -17.38
N GLU A 243 19.71 -1.19 -16.58
CA GLU A 243 19.08 -2.49 -16.84
C GLU A 243 17.57 -2.53 -16.53
N LEU A 244 16.94 -1.40 -16.16
CA LEU A 244 15.51 -1.36 -15.81
C LEU A 244 14.61 -1.72 -17.00
N LEU A 245 14.73 -1.03 -18.12
CA LEU A 245 13.90 -1.32 -19.30
C LEU A 245 14.09 -2.76 -19.82
N PRO A 246 15.33 -3.28 -19.99
CA PRO A 246 15.54 -4.69 -20.30
C PRO A 246 14.93 -5.68 -19.31
N LEU A 247 14.90 -5.36 -18.01
CA LEU A 247 14.21 -6.16 -17.00
C LEU A 247 12.69 -6.12 -17.17
N LEU A 248 12.11 -4.95 -17.40
CA LEU A 248 10.66 -4.82 -17.61
C LEU A 248 10.20 -5.52 -18.89
N GLU A 249 10.98 -5.44 -19.97
CA GLU A 249 10.71 -6.21 -21.20
C GLU A 249 10.79 -7.72 -20.98
N GLU A 250 11.71 -8.18 -20.16
CA GLU A 250 11.86 -9.60 -19.82
C GLU A 250 10.66 -10.13 -19.05
N VAL A 251 10.21 -9.39 -18.02
CA VAL A 251 9.19 -9.89 -17.08
C VAL A 251 7.76 -9.60 -17.52
N TYR A 252 7.49 -8.52 -18.27
CA TYR A 252 6.15 -8.14 -18.73
C TYR A 252 5.96 -8.27 -20.25
N GLY A 253 6.99 -8.67 -20.97
CA GLY A 253 7.02 -8.63 -22.43
C GLY A 253 7.25 -7.22 -22.96
N LYS A 254 7.56 -7.13 -24.25
CA LYS A 254 7.79 -5.84 -24.90
C LYS A 254 6.49 -5.06 -24.98
N LYS A 255 6.44 -3.93 -24.30
CA LYS A 255 5.32 -3.00 -24.26
C LYS A 255 5.74 -1.64 -24.81
N LYS A 256 4.74 -0.85 -25.19
CA LYS A 256 4.98 0.52 -25.64
C LYS A 256 5.46 1.40 -24.48
N GLN A 257 4.92 1.17 -23.28
CA GLN A 257 5.15 1.96 -22.10
C GLN A 257 5.11 1.07 -20.85
N TYR A 258 5.83 1.49 -19.80
CA TYR A 258 5.83 0.86 -18.48
C TYR A 258 5.52 1.90 -17.41
N PRO A 259 4.30 1.84 -16.82
CA PRO A 259 3.92 2.74 -15.73
C PRO A 259 4.79 2.54 -14.50
N PHE A 260 5.34 3.63 -13.96
CA PHE A 260 6.15 3.58 -12.75
C PHE A 260 5.76 4.66 -11.74
N VAL A 261 6.19 4.47 -10.50
CA VAL A 261 6.23 5.47 -9.46
C VAL A 261 7.63 5.54 -8.86
N LEU A 262 8.13 6.76 -8.63
CA LEU A 262 9.42 6.97 -7.96
C LEU A 262 9.19 7.29 -6.47
N ARG A 263 9.90 6.58 -5.60
CA ARG A 263 10.00 6.85 -4.17
C ARG A 263 11.45 7.16 -3.81
N MET A 264 11.65 8.32 -3.24
CA MET A 264 12.94 8.74 -2.69
C MET A 264 12.88 8.77 -1.16
N GLY A 265 14.02 8.87 -0.50
CA GLY A 265 14.05 8.98 0.97
C GLY A 265 13.25 10.20 1.46
N THR A 266 12.83 10.15 2.73
CA THR A 266 12.03 11.21 3.36
C THR A 266 12.76 12.56 3.44
N GLU A 267 14.07 12.56 3.29
CA GLU A 267 14.95 13.73 3.20
C GLU A 267 14.80 14.49 1.88
N VAL A 268 14.15 13.89 0.87
CA VAL A 268 13.97 14.51 -0.45
C VAL A 268 12.58 15.12 -0.56
N GLU A 269 12.50 16.39 -0.90
CA GLU A 269 11.23 17.09 -1.10
C GLU A 269 10.36 16.41 -2.18
N SER A 270 9.06 16.33 -1.93
CA SER A 270 8.09 15.76 -2.87
C SER A 270 8.12 16.44 -4.26
N LYS A 271 8.38 17.75 -4.31
CA LYS A 271 8.52 18.49 -5.56
C LYS A 271 9.72 18.01 -6.37
N LYS A 272 10.85 17.77 -5.72
CA LYS A 272 12.08 17.27 -6.35
C LYS A 272 11.90 15.84 -6.85
N THR A 273 11.25 14.98 -6.07
CA THR A 273 10.91 13.61 -6.48
C THR A 273 10.08 13.61 -7.77
N LYS A 274 9.07 14.49 -7.86
CA LYS A 274 8.27 14.65 -9.08
C LYS A 274 9.10 15.12 -10.27
N GLN A 275 9.98 16.10 -10.08
CA GLN A 275 10.85 16.60 -11.15
C GLN A 275 11.75 15.47 -11.71
N ILE A 276 12.35 14.66 -10.83
CA ILE A 276 13.18 13.54 -11.24
C ILE A 276 12.34 12.49 -11.98
N ALA A 277 11.12 12.19 -11.52
CA ALA A 277 10.22 11.25 -12.18
C ALA A 277 9.88 11.68 -13.61
N TYR A 278 9.60 12.96 -13.84
CA TYR A 278 9.38 13.48 -15.18
C TYR A 278 10.65 13.45 -16.05
N ALA A 279 11.80 13.75 -15.46
CA ALA A 279 13.06 13.64 -16.19
C ALA A 279 13.40 12.20 -16.60
N ILE A 280 12.97 11.19 -15.81
CA ILE A 280 13.06 9.76 -16.18
C ILE A 280 12.17 9.46 -17.39
N GLU A 281 10.94 9.95 -17.39
CA GLU A 281 9.99 9.80 -18.49
C GLU A 281 10.59 10.36 -19.80
N GLU A 282 11.05 11.61 -19.76
CA GLU A 282 11.70 12.26 -20.89
C GLU A 282 12.97 11.53 -21.35
N SER A 283 13.87 11.18 -20.41
CA SER A 283 15.13 10.50 -20.71
C SER A 283 14.95 9.08 -21.28
N SER A 284 13.82 8.44 -21.01
CA SER A 284 13.47 7.12 -21.54
C SER A 284 12.68 7.16 -22.84
N ASN A 285 12.56 8.33 -23.50
CA ASN A 285 11.69 8.55 -24.66
C ASN A 285 10.25 8.09 -24.40
N ASN A 286 9.70 8.39 -23.24
CA ASN A 286 8.36 8.00 -22.75
C ASN A 286 8.11 6.48 -22.69
N GLN A 287 9.14 5.65 -22.66
CA GLN A 287 8.98 4.22 -22.40
C GLN A 287 8.68 3.94 -20.92
N LEU A 288 9.23 4.75 -20.01
CA LEU A 288 8.84 4.77 -18.60
C LEU A 288 7.87 5.94 -18.40
N GLN A 289 6.69 5.68 -17.85
CA GLN A 289 5.68 6.71 -17.59
C GLN A 289 5.40 6.86 -16.09
N ASN A 290 5.50 8.07 -15.58
CA ASN A 290 5.19 8.37 -14.19
C ASN A 290 3.67 8.38 -13.95
N ARG A 291 3.12 7.20 -13.66
CA ARG A 291 1.69 6.97 -13.41
C ARG A 291 1.49 6.29 -12.05
N PRO A 292 1.55 7.02 -10.93
CA PRO A 292 1.51 6.44 -9.59
C PRO A 292 0.29 5.56 -9.29
N LYS A 293 -0.87 5.84 -9.89
CA LYS A 293 -2.11 5.07 -9.68
C LYS A 293 -2.08 3.69 -10.36
N ASP A 294 -1.42 3.58 -11.50
CA ASP A 294 -1.37 2.38 -12.33
C ASP A 294 0.04 1.78 -12.41
N ALA A 295 0.94 2.19 -11.51
CA ALA A 295 2.33 1.79 -11.54
C ALA A 295 2.50 0.27 -11.39
N ILE A 296 3.19 -0.35 -12.35
CA ILE A 296 3.58 -1.76 -12.30
C ILE A 296 4.99 -1.94 -11.74
N VAL A 297 5.76 -0.86 -11.66
CA VAL A 297 7.06 -0.83 -11.02
C VAL A 297 7.17 0.36 -10.07
N GLU A 298 7.56 0.08 -8.84
CA GLU A 298 7.90 1.10 -7.87
C GLU A 298 9.43 1.19 -7.76
N LEU A 299 9.98 2.34 -8.13
CA LEU A 299 11.40 2.64 -8.05
C LEU A 299 11.73 3.24 -6.69
N LEU A 300 12.51 2.53 -5.90
CA LEU A 300 12.98 2.96 -4.59
C LEU A 300 14.41 3.46 -4.72
N SER A 301 14.61 4.78 -4.67
CA SER A 301 15.92 5.40 -4.80
C SER A 301 16.45 5.87 -3.44
N LYS A 302 17.70 5.50 -3.12
CA LYS A 302 18.38 5.88 -1.89
C LYS A 302 19.76 6.45 -2.19
N GLN A 303 20.05 7.63 -1.63
CA GLN A 303 21.38 8.23 -1.71
C GLN A 303 22.35 7.54 -0.75
N LYS A 304 23.55 7.27 -1.22
CA LYS A 304 24.67 6.77 -0.41
C LYS A 304 25.44 7.95 0.21
N LYS A 305 26.32 7.61 1.14
CA LYS A 305 27.21 8.62 1.80
C LYS A 305 28.12 9.36 0.83
N ASP A 306 28.47 8.74 -0.29
CA ASP A 306 29.32 9.32 -1.36
C ASP A 306 28.53 10.19 -2.35
N GLY A 307 27.25 10.45 -2.11
CA GLY A 307 26.37 11.25 -2.97
C GLY A 307 25.82 10.49 -4.17
N THR A 308 26.21 9.25 -4.42
CA THR A 308 25.65 8.42 -5.49
C THR A 308 24.34 7.76 -5.05
N TYR A 309 23.56 7.30 -6.02
CA TYR A 309 22.27 6.64 -5.74
C TYR A 309 22.33 5.14 -6.04
N VAL A 310 21.63 4.38 -5.23
CA VAL A 310 21.22 3.01 -5.55
C VAL A 310 19.73 3.02 -5.82
N VAL A 311 19.31 2.28 -6.84
CA VAL A 311 17.91 2.15 -7.23
C VAL A 311 17.50 0.69 -7.16
N TYR A 312 16.36 0.48 -6.53
CA TYR A 312 15.70 -0.82 -6.45
C TYR A 312 14.36 -0.73 -7.19
N ALA A 313 13.94 -1.80 -7.80
CA ALA A 313 12.61 -1.93 -8.37
C ALA A 313 11.80 -2.99 -7.61
N ARG A 314 10.61 -2.62 -7.17
CA ARG A 314 9.55 -3.54 -6.77
C ARG A 314 8.64 -3.74 -7.96
N LEU A 315 8.44 -4.98 -8.40
CA LEU A 315 7.66 -5.32 -9.59
C LEU A 315 6.31 -5.89 -9.19
N SER A 316 5.25 -5.41 -9.82
CA SER A 316 3.90 -5.92 -9.62
C SER A 316 3.78 -7.36 -10.15
N GLY A 317 3.04 -8.22 -9.44
CA GLY A 317 2.88 -9.63 -9.79
C GLY A 317 4.08 -10.53 -9.45
N CYS A 318 5.18 -9.95 -8.92
CA CYS A 318 6.33 -10.70 -8.40
C CYS A 318 6.08 -11.25 -6.98
N GLU A 319 4.96 -10.87 -6.37
CA GLU A 319 4.63 -11.19 -4.99
C GLU A 319 4.34 -12.67 -4.82
N ALA A 320 4.94 -13.26 -3.79
CA ALA A 320 4.67 -14.65 -3.43
C ALA A 320 3.30 -14.79 -2.79
N ASN A 321 2.53 -15.74 -3.26
CA ASN A 321 1.21 -16.08 -2.71
C ASN A 321 1.30 -16.92 -1.41
N ARG A 322 2.37 -16.73 -0.62
CA ARG A 322 2.73 -17.55 0.54
C ARG A 322 1.77 -17.40 1.72
N PHE A 323 1.00 -16.33 1.76
CA PHE A 323 0.01 -16.05 2.80
C PHE A 323 -1.41 -15.96 2.23
N SER A 324 -1.70 -16.65 1.13
CA SER A 324 -3.01 -16.66 0.47
C SER A 324 -4.15 -17.23 1.33
N TYR A 325 -3.80 -17.94 2.39
CA TYR A 325 -4.77 -18.43 3.37
C TYR A 325 -5.42 -17.27 4.15
N ARG A 326 -4.73 -16.13 4.27
CA ARG A 326 -5.22 -14.99 5.03
C ARG A 326 -6.24 -14.18 4.22
N LYS A 327 -7.49 -14.57 4.36
CA LYS A 327 -8.63 -13.92 3.71
C LYS A 327 -9.15 -12.74 4.53
N HIS A 328 -8.97 -12.79 5.86
CA HIS A 328 -9.52 -11.83 6.80
C HIS A 328 -8.45 -11.08 7.58
N VAL A 329 -8.68 -9.80 7.81
CA VAL A 329 -7.77 -8.92 8.55
C VAL A 329 -8.56 -8.01 9.46
N LEU A 330 -8.30 -8.08 10.77
CA LEU A 330 -8.76 -7.10 11.75
C LEU A 330 -7.65 -6.07 12.03
N PRO A 331 -7.98 -4.86 12.49
CA PRO A 331 -6.97 -3.84 12.81
C PRO A 331 -5.90 -4.31 13.82
N THR A 332 -6.26 -5.24 14.69
CA THR A 332 -5.39 -5.85 15.71
C THR A 332 -4.68 -7.11 15.24
N SER A 333 -4.94 -7.58 14.01
CA SER A 333 -4.37 -8.85 13.54
C SER A 333 -2.86 -8.77 13.36
N MET A 334 -2.14 -9.75 13.89
CA MET A 334 -0.71 -9.94 13.65
C MET A 334 -0.40 -10.08 12.16
N SER A 335 0.67 -9.44 11.69
CA SER A 335 1.17 -9.67 10.32
C SER A 335 1.66 -11.12 10.16
N PRO A 336 1.31 -11.82 9.08
CA PRO A 336 1.77 -13.20 8.86
C PRO A 336 3.29 -13.30 8.73
N ILE A 337 3.96 -12.24 8.29
CA ILE A 337 5.43 -12.17 8.26
C ILE A 337 6.00 -12.15 9.68
N ILE A 338 5.40 -11.38 10.59
CA ILE A 338 5.83 -11.32 11.99
C ILE A 338 5.55 -12.65 12.68
N ALA A 339 4.40 -13.27 12.43
CA ALA A 339 4.10 -14.61 12.93
C ALA A 339 5.13 -15.64 12.46
N ALA A 340 5.47 -15.65 11.16
CA ALA A 340 6.49 -16.54 10.61
C ALA A 340 7.88 -16.26 11.23
N GLN A 341 8.26 -14.99 11.41
CA GLN A 341 9.52 -14.60 12.06
C GLN A 341 9.59 -15.07 13.52
N MET A 342 8.50 -14.89 14.27
CA MET A 342 8.40 -15.40 15.64
C MET A 342 8.58 -16.93 15.66
N VAL A 343 7.88 -17.65 14.77
CA VAL A 343 7.98 -19.11 14.70
C VAL A 343 9.39 -19.58 14.33
N GLU A 344 10.13 -18.87 13.47
CA GLU A 344 11.54 -19.19 13.18
C GLU A 344 12.43 -19.04 14.43
N TRP A 345 12.23 -17.98 15.22
CA TRP A 345 13.01 -17.78 16.45
C TRP A 345 12.75 -18.84 17.52
N ILE A 346 11.54 -19.34 17.61
CA ILE A 346 11.15 -20.34 18.61
C ILE A 346 11.31 -21.78 18.10
N GLU A 347 11.62 -21.99 16.82
CA GLU A 347 11.73 -23.34 16.21
C GLU A 347 12.58 -24.32 17.01
N PRO A 348 13.79 -23.93 17.54
CA PRO A 348 14.61 -24.86 18.33
C PRO A 348 13.97 -25.37 19.60
N TYR A 349 12.92 -24.70 20.09
CA TYR A 349 12.21 -25.03 21.33
C TYR A 349 10.87 -25.69 21.10
N LEU A 350 10.38 -25.73 19.83
CA LEU A 350 9.11 -26.36 19.50
C LEU A 350 9.19 -27.86 19.69
N GLN A 351 8.14 -28.43 20.26
CA GLN A 351 8.03 -29.87 20.46
C GLN A 351 7.22 -30.51 19.32
N GLU A 352 7.62 -31.71 18.90
CA GLU A 352 6.82 -32.50 17.96
C GLU A 352 5.64 -33.17 18.65
N ASN A 353 4.50 -33.17 17.96
CA ASN A 353 3.25 -33.77 18.47
C ASN A 353 2.79 -33.14 19.81
N ALA A 354 3.07 -31.86 20.02
CA ALA A 354 2.61 -31.14 21.21
C ALA A 354 1.12 -30.80 21.13
N HIS A 355 0.47 -30.73 22.30
CA HIS A 355 -0.77 -30.01 22.50
C HIS A 355 -0.46 -28.52 22.63
N VAL A 356 -0.95 -27.72 21.70
CA VAL A 356 -0.62 -26.29 21.55
C VAL A 356 -1.84 -25.43 21.81
N ILE A 357 -1.66 -24.32 22.53
CA ILE A 357 -2.72 -23.34 22.75
C ILE A 357 -2.24 -21.91 22.47
N ASP A 358 -3.08 -21.12 21.82
CA ASP A 358 -2.99 -19.66 21.80
C ASP A 358 -4.17 -19.05 22.55
N PRO A 359 -3.91 -18.45 23.74
CA PRO A 359 -4.92 -17.82 24.58
C PRO A 359 -5.65 -16.61 23.99
N PHE A 360 -5.02 -15.92 23.01
CA PHE A 360 -5.49 -14.68 22.42
C PHE A 360 -5.28 -14.72 20.91
N CYS A 361 -5.83 -15.75 20.26
CA CYS A 361 -5.44 -16.15 18.92
C CYS A 361 -5.86 -15.17 17.80
N GLY A 362 -6.81 -14.25 18.07
CA GLY A 362 -7.35 -13.37 17.05
C GLY A 362 -7.85 -14.17 15.84
N VAL A 363 -7.39 -13.81 14.64
CA VAL A 363 -7.70 -14.54 13.40
C VAL A 363 -6.82 -15.79 13.16
N GLY A 364 -6.13 -16.27 14.18
CA GLY A 364 -5.40 -17.56 14.13
C GLY A 364 -4.07 -17.56 13.39
N THR A 365 -3.56 -16.41 12.93
CA THR A 365 -2.37 -16.30 12.07
C THR A 365 -1.14 -16.98 12.70
N LEU A 366 -0.89 -16.76 13.99
CA LEU A 366 0.29 -17.32 14.69
C LEU A 366 0.22 -18.85 14.78
N LEU A 367 -0.94 -19.41 15.09
CA LEU A 367 -1.15 -20.86 15.14
C LEU A 367 -0.99 -21.51 13.76
N ILE A 368 -1.51 -20.86 12.70
CA ILE A 368 -1.35 -21.35 11.33
C ILE A 368 0.12 -21.44 10.95
N GLU A 369 0.92 -20.38 11.24
CA GLU A 369 2.36 -20.40 10.98
C GLU A 369 3.09 -21.46 11.83
N ARG A 370 2.71 -21.62 13.12
CA ARG A 370 3.26 -22.66 13.99
C ARG A 370 3.04 -24.07 13.42
N MET A 371 1.84 -24.37 12.94
CA MET A 371 1.51 -25.70 12.37
C MET A 371 2.25 -25.98 11.07
N LYS A 372 2.54 -24.95 10.27
CA LYS A 372 3.34 -25.08 9.04
C LYS A 372 4.81 -25.40 9.32
N LYS A 373 5.29 -25.17 10.54
CA LYS A 373 6.70 -25.35 10.89
C LYS A 373 7.02 -26.74 11.44
N LYS A 374 6.17 -27.27 12.33
CA LYS A 374 6.42 -28.54 12.98
C LYS A 374 5.11 -29.24 13.33
N ARG A 375 5.05 -30.58 13.25
CA ARG A 375 3.86 -31.36 13.56
C ARG A 375 3.35 -31.08 14.96
N THR A 376 2.04 -31.03 15.10
CA THR A 376 1.31 -30.85 16.36
C THR A 376 0.34 -32.01 16.56
N ARG A 377 -0.14 -32.22 17.78
CA ARG A 377 -1.27 -33.11 18.09
C ARG A 377 -2.55 -32.32 17.98
N ASP A 378 -3.03 -31.73 19.07
CA ASP A 378 -4.20 -30.87 19.07
C ASP A 378 -3.78 -29.41 19.23
N VAL A 379 -4.45 -28.52 18.52
CA VAL A 379 -4.15 -27.07 18.53
C VAL A 379 -5.41 -26.31 18.85
N TYR A 380 -5.36 -25.48 19.88
CA TYR A 380 -6.45 -24.66 20.39
C TYR A 380 -6.15 -23.19 20.19
N GLY A 381 -7.11 -22.48 19.60
CA GLY A 381 -7.11 -21.01 19.51
C GLY A 381 -8.28 -20.46 20.30
N ILE A 382 -8.02 -19.60 21.26
CA ILE A 382 -9.06 -18.99 22.09
C ILE A 382 -9.05 -17.48 21.84
N ASP A 383 -10.23 -16.93 21.69
CA ASP A 383 -10.45 -15.48 21.66
C ASP A 383 -11.87 -15.16 22.13
N SER A 384 -12.02 -14.09 22.89
CA SER A 384 -13.32 -13.62 23.37
C SER A 384 -14.12 -12.91 22.27
N TYR A 385 -13.48 -12.48 21.17
CA TYR A 385 -14.12 -11.79 20.08
C TYR A 385 -14.62 -12.78 19.01
N GLY A 386 -15.93 -12.98 18.97
CA GLY A 386 -16.56 -14.03 18.13
C GLY A 386 -16.29 -13.86 16.62
N GLU A 387 -16.19 -12.63 16.10
CA GLU A 387 -15.89 -12.38 14.70
C GLU A 387 -14.46 -12.81 14.36
N ALA A 388 -13.48 -12.58 15.25
CA ALA A 388 -12.12 -13.06 15.06
C ALA A 388 -12.06 -14.58 14.95
N ILE A 389 -12.84 -15.30 15.78
CA ILE A 389 -12.95 -16.75 15.74
C ILE A 389 -13.60 -17.25 14.44
N ALA A 390 -14.60 -16.57 13.91
CA ALA A 390 -15.19 -16.91 12.61
C ALA A 390 -14.13 -16.77 11.50
N TYR A 391 -13.42 -15.67 11.46
CA TYR A 391 -12.34 -15.42 10.50
C TYR A 391 -11.17 -16.41 10.66
N ALA A 392 -10.83 -16.78 11.88
CA ALA A 392 -9.77 -17.76 12.16
C ALA A 392 -10.11 -19.15 11.57
N ARG A 393 -11.36 -19.57 11.60
CA ARG A 393 -11.83 -20.84 11.00
C ARG A 393 -11.67 -20.81 9.48
N ASP A 394 -12.12 -19.72 8.83
CA ASP A 394 -12.00 -19.56 7.38
C ASP A 394 -10.54 -19.53 6.92
N ASP A 395 -9.68 -18.83 7.65
CA ASP A 395 -8.24 -18.73 7.35
C ASP A 395 -7.52 -20.07 7.56
N ALA A 396 -7.88 -20.83 8.62
CA ALA A 396 -7.32 -22.15 8.87
C ALA A 396 -7.75 -23.17 7.81
N GLU A 397 -9.02 -23.13 7.37
CA GLU A 397 -9.52 -23.95 6.26
C GLU A 397 -8.75 -23.64 4.97
N ALA A 398 -8.57 -22.37 4.64
CA ALA A 398 -7.78 -21.93 3.49
C ALA A 398 -6.30 -22.34 3.60
N ALA A 399 -5.74 -22.36 4.82
CA ALA A 399 -4.39 -22.83 5.11
C ALA A 399 -4.25 -24.37 5.09
N LYS A 400 -5.39 -25.10 5.06
CA LYS A 400 -5.49 -26.57 5.15
C LYS A 400 -4.87 -27.10 6.45
N VAL A 401 -5.15 -26.43 7.57
CA VAL A 401 -4.74 -26.85 8.92
C VAL A 401 -5.95 -27.02 9.81
N SER A 402 -5.88 -27.96 10.77
CA SER A 402 -6.96 -28.25 11.71
C SER A 402 -6.66 -27.64 13.06
N ILE A 403 -7.46 -26.64 13.47
CA ILE A 403 -7.34 -25.94 14.75
C ILE A 403 -8.72 -25.87 15.40
N TYR A 404 -8.80 -26.15 16.69
CA TYR A 404 -10.01 -26.00 17.50
C TYR A 404 -10.15 -24.55 17.97
N PHE A 405 -10.94 -23.75 17.28
CA PHE A 405 -11.19 -22.37 17.66
C PHE A 405 -12.41 -22.26 18.58
N ILE A 406 -12.18 -21.61 19.75
CA ILE A 406 -13.16 -21.50 20.84
C ILE A 406 -13.40 -20.01 21.13
N ASN A 407 -14.65 -19.59 20.99
CA ASN A 407 -15.04 -18.23 21.38
C ASN A 407 -15.35 -18.22 22.90
N ARG A 408 -14.35 -17.83 23.69
CA ARG A 408 -14.43 -17.79 25.15
C ARG A 408 -13.33 -16.90 25.71
N ASP A 409 -13.51 -16.43 26.97
CA ASP A 409 -12.41 -15.87 27.73
C ASP A 409 -11.41 -17.00 28.09
N TYR A 410 -10.12 -16.78 27.84
CA TYR A 410 -9.06 -17.71 28.17
C TYR A 410 -9.09 -18.14 29.64
N PHE A 411 -9.40 -17.23 30.52
CA PHE A 411 -9.41 -17.48 31.96
C PHE A 411 -10.50 -18.49 32.40
N ASP A 412 -11.50 -18.71 31.56
CA ASP A 412 -12.54 -19.71 31.77
C ASP A 412 -12.31 -21.01 31.00
N PHE A 413 -11.16 -21.13 30.29
CA PHE A 413 -10.84 -22.34 29.56
C PHE A 413 -10.46 -23.49 30.45
N THR A 414 -10.93 -24.68 30.13
CA THR A 414 -10.57 -25.94 30.80
C THR A 414 -10.28 -27.01 29.75
N SER A 415 -9.36 -27.91 30.04
CA SER A 415 -9.01 -29.03 29.19
C SER A 415 -8.90 -30.29 30.00
N SER A 416 -9.19 -31.45 29.39
CA SER A 416 -9.02 -32.77 29.98
C SER A 416 -7.55 -33.24 30.00
N TYR A 417 -6.67 -32.57 29.30
CA TYR A 417 -5.22 -32.82 29.27
C TYR A 417 -4.43 -31.53 29.28
N LEU A 418 -3.18 -31.64 29.70
CA LEU A 418 -2.31 -30.48 29.86
C LEU A 418 -1.67 -30.07 28.53
N MET A 419 -1.51 -28.75 28.34
CA MET A 419 -0.85 -28.17 27.18
C MET A 419 0.66 -28.27 27.32
N GLU A 420 1.35 -28.60 26.24
CA GLU A 420 2.81 -28.69 26.18
C GLU A 420 3.42 -27.44 25.59
N GLU A 421 2.67 -26.69 24.79
CA GLU A 421 3.08 -25.41 24.25
C GLU A 421 1.98 -24.34 24.41
N VAL A 422 2.37 -23.14 24.86
CA VAL A 422 1.57 -21.93 24.80
C VAL A 422 2.29 -20.96 23.84
N ILE A 423 1.61 -20.50 22.79
CA ILE A 423 2.16 -19.55 21.84
C ILE A 423 1.19 -18.40 21.66
N THR A 424 1.62 -17.17 21.89
CA THR A 424 0.67 -16.04 21.87
C THR A 424 1.33 -14.69 21.64
N GLU A 425 0.57 -13.74 21.07
CA GLU A 425 0.81 -12.31 21.16
C GLU A 425 -0.12 -11.75 22.23
N PHE A 426 0.42 -11.12 23.24
CA PHE A 426 -0.41 -10.49 24.27
C PHE A 426 -1.22 -9.32 23.72
N PRO A 427 -2.46 -9.13 24.20
CA PRO A 427 -3.24 -7.93 23.88
C PRO A 427 -2.47 -6.66 24.20
N ARG A 428 -2.59 -5.64 23.34
CA ARG A 428 -1.96 -4.34 23.56
C ARG A 428 -2.62 -3.63 24.74
N MET A 429 -1.81 -3.20 25.71
CA MET A 429 -2.27 -2.59 26.94
C MET A 429 -1.73 -1.17 27.15
N GLU A 430 -1.27 -0.51 26.10
CA GLU A 430 -0.61 0.81 26.15
C GLU A 430 -1.46 1.93 26.79
N HIS A 431 -2.79 1.75 26.85
CA HIS A 431 -3.73 2.71 27.41
C HIS A 431 -4.37 2.24 28.73
N LYS A 432 -3.83 1.17 29.32
CA LYS A 432 -4.35 0.58 30.56
C LYS A 432 -3.55 1.06 31.75
N GLU A 433 -4.23 1.18 32.90
CA GLU A 433 -3.57 1.47 34.17
C GLU A 433 -2.64 0.32 34.56
N ARG A 434 -1.55 0.65 35.24
CA ARG A 434 -0.50 -0.33 35.61
C ARG A 434 -1.04 -1.50 36.43
N GLU A 435 -1.98 -1.24 37.34
CA GLU A 435 -2.63 -2.26 38.14
C GLU A 435 -3.48 -3.22 37.29
N GLU A 436 -4.10 -2.73 36.23
CA GLU A 436 -4.87 -3.55 35.30
C GLU A 436 -3.94 -4.46 34.49
N VAL A 437 -2.82 -3.91 34.00
CA VAL A 437 -1.77 -4.67 33.30
C VAL A 437 -1.20 -5.75 34.23
N ASP A 438 -0.80 -5.40 35.44
CA ASP A 438 -0.24 -6.34 36.42
C ASP A 438 -1.23 -7.48 36.74
N ARG A 439 -2.51 -7.16 36.92
CA ARG A 439 -3.58 -8.13 37.21
C ARG A 439 -3.83 -9.07 36.02
N PHE A 440 -3.78 -8.55 34.82
CA PHE A 440 -3.92 -9.37 33.60
C PHE A 440 -2.77 -10.39 33.51
N TYR A 441 -1.52 -9.95 33.65
CA TYR A 441 -0.36 -10.83 33.60
C TYR A 441 -0.36 -11.86 34.74
N GLN A 442 -0.78 -11.46 35.94
CA GLN A 442 -0.94 -12.40 37.07
C GLN A 442 -1.93 -13.51 36.71
N ARG A 443 -3.15 -13.13 36.28
CA ARG A 443 -4.17 -14.12 35.87
C ARG A 443 -3.68 -15.04 34.73
N PHE A 444 -2.91 -14.49 33.79
CA PHE A 444 -2.33 -15.28 32.70
C PHE A 444 -1.36 -16.33 33.26
N PHE A 445 -0.46 -15.97 34.15
CA PHE A 445 0.50 -16.93 34.75
C PHE A 445 -0.18 -17.96 35.64
N ASP A 446 -1.13 -17.55 36.48
CA ASP A 446 -1.94 -18.44 37.28
C ASP A 446 -2.65 -19.49 36.41
N LYS A 447 -3.36 -19.03 35.35
CA LYS A 447 -4.10 -19.91 34.43
C LYS A 447 -3.18 -20.80 33.60
N THR A 448 -2.08 -20.26 33.12
CA THR A 448 -1.09 -21.01 32.36
C THR A 448 -0.44 -22.10 33.23
N SER A 449 -0.19 -21.82 34.48
CA SER A 449 0.31 -22.82 35.45
C SER A 449 -0.69 -23.97 35.64
N GLU A 450 -1.99 -23.67 35.72
CA GLU A 450 -3.05 -24.66 35.85
C GLU A 450 -3.14 -25.63 34.67
N ILE A 451 -3.06 -25.11 33.44
CA ILE A 451 -3.39 -25.90 32.23
C ILE A 451 -2.18 -26.48 31.50
N THR A 452 -0.95 -26.17 31.90
CA THR A 452 0.26 -26.63 31.21
C THR A 452 0.92 -27.81 31.90
N ALA A 453 1.51 -28.68 31.08
CA ALA A 453 2.30 -29.81 31.58
C ALA A 453 3.62 -29.36 32.22
N LYS A 454 4.25 -30.29 32.95
CA LYS A 454 5.66 -30.16 33.32
C LYS A 454 6.50 -30.06 32.02
N ASP A 455 7.54 -29.25 32.05
CA ASP A 455 8.43 -28.96 30.92
C ASP A 455 7.75 -28.25 29.73
N ALA A 456 6.51 -27.77 29.88
CA ALA A 456 5.83 -26.99 28.86
C ALA A 456 6.61 -25.74 28.48
N MET A 457 6.55 -25.39 27.18
CA MET A 457 7.17 -24.18 26.64
C MET A 457 6.12 -23.08 26.43
N ILE A 458 6.45 -21.89 26.85
CA ILE A 458 5.60 -20.70 26.66
C ILE A 458 6.33 -19.70 25.78
N PHE A 459 5.74 -19.34 24.66
CA PHE A 459 6.25 -18.40 23.68
C PHE A 459 5.32 -17.19 23.63
N ALA A 460 5.77 -16.08 24.19
CA ALA A 460 4.94 -14.89 24.32
C ALA A 460 5.58 -13.69 23.65
N LEU A 461 4.86 -13.03 22.75
CA LEU A 461 5.22 -11.74 22.18
C LEU A 461 4.57 -10.64 23.03
N SER A 462 5.37 -9.73 23.60
CA SER A 462 4.89 -8.68 24.49
C SER A 462 5.70 -7.40 24.37
N THR A 463 5.06 -6.26 24.67
CA THR A 463 5.70 -4.95 24.91
C THR A 463 5.87 -4.66 26.40
N GLU A 464 5.23 -5.44 27.29
CA GLU A 464 5.12 -5.19 28.74
C GLU A 464 6.19 -5.94 29.55
N GLU A 465 7.45 -5.61 29.29
CA GLU A 465 8.61 -6.27 29.94
C GLU A 465 8.55 -6.26 31.46
N GLN A 466 8.16 -5.11 32.05
CA GLN A 466 8.15 -4.97 33.51
C GLN A 466 7.10 -5.86 34.19
N ALA A 467 5.89 -5.91 33.61
CA ALA A 467 4.82 -6.75 34.14
C ALA A 467 5.17 -8.24 34.02
N LEU A 468 5.71 -8.66 32.88
CA LEU A 468 6.14 -10.04 32.66
C LEU A 468 7.27 -10.44 33.63
N LYS A 469 8.30 -9.62 33.76
CA LYS A 469 9.41 -9.88 34.71
C LYS A 469 8.95 -9.88 36.16
N LYS A 470 7.95 -9.08 36.52
CA LYS A 470 7.35 -9.11 37.86
C LYS A 470 6.68 -10.47 38.12
N GLN A 471 5.91 -10.98 37.18
CA GLN A 471 5.23 -12.27 37.33
C GLN A 471 6.23 -13.43 37.38
N LEU A 472 7.32 -13.41 36.62
CA LEU A 472 8.37 -14.43 36.69
C LEU A 472 9.07 -14.51 38.07
N ARG A 473 8.98 -13.47 38.89
CA ARG A 473 9.48 -13.51 40.27
C ARG A 473 8.46 -14.08 41.26
N LEU A 474 7.16 -14.01 40.88
CA LEU A 474 6.06 -14.47 41.73
C LEU A 474 5.67 -15.92 41.43
N HIS A 475 5.97 -16.40 40.22
CA HIS A 475 5.70 -17.74 39.72
C HIS A 475 7.02 -18.44 39.41
N ASP A 476 7.66 -18.98 40.41
CA ASP A 476 9.02 -19.57 40.36
C ASP A 476 9.06 -20.88 39.56
N GLU A 477 7.90 -21.47 39.29
CA GLU A 477 7.76 -22.60 38.37
C GLU A 477 8.06 -22.22 36.89
N PHE A 478 8.03 -20.93 36.50
CA PHE A 478 8.40 -20.50 35.18
C PHE A 478 9.82 -19.93 35.11
N GLN A 479 10.63 -20.50 34.24
CA GLN A 479 11.99 -20.04 33.99
C GLN A 479 12.07 -19.30 32.64
N LEU A 480 12.65 -18.09 32.64
CA LEU A 480 13.03 -17.41 31.40
C LEU A 480 14.21 -18.14 30.76
N VAL A 481 13.98 -18.75 29.60
CA VAL A 481 15.03 -19.42 28.82
C VAL A 481 15.73 -18.42 27.92
N ARG A 482 14.96 -17.56 27.23
CA ARG A 482 15.51 -16.57 26.31
C ARG A 482 14.55 -15.39 26.14
N GLN A 483 15.12 -14.22 25.90
CA GLN A 483 14.42 -13.00 25.52
C GLN A 483 15.01 -12.51 24.19
N ILE A 484 14.17 -12.24 23.19
CA ILE A 484 14.60 -11.90 21.82
C ILE A 484 13.92 -10.60 21.41
N PRO A 485 14.68 -9.54 21.12
CA PRO A 485 14.11 -8.29 20.65
C PRO A 485 13.52 -8.48 19.24
N MET A 486 12.34 -7.93 19.05
CA MET A 486 11.66 -7.87 17.78
C MET A 486 11.59 -6.40 17.29
N ARG A 487 10.45 -5.95 16.82
CA ARG A 487 10.24 -4.60 16.31
C ARG A 487 9.89 -3.63 17.42
N GLY A 488 10.58 -2.50 17.49
CA GLY A 488 10.29 -1.45 18.49
C GLY A 488 10.52 -1.95 19.90
N ARG A 489 9.47 -1.96 20.75
CA ARG A 489 9.50 -2.48 22.12
C ARG A 489 9.04 -3.94 22.23
N GLU A 490 8.58 -4.53 21.11
CA GLU A 490 8.13 -5.92 21.09
C GLU A 490 9.28 -6.88 21.34
N GLN A 491 9.07 -7.87 22.20
CA GLN A 491 10.04 -8.91 22.51
C GLN A 491 9.36 -10.28 22.61
N ILE A 492 10.04 -11.31 22.14
CA ILE A 492 9.64 -12.69 22.34
C ILE A 492 10.26 -13.16 23.66
N TYR A 493 9.42 -13.67 24.55
CA TYR A 493 9.82 -14.34 25.79
C TYR A 493 9.62 -15.83 25.62
N ILE A 494 10.71 -16.59 25.76
CA ILE A 494 10.70 -18.05 25.76
C ILE A 494 10.83 -18.49 27.22
N LEU A 495 9.76 -19.06 27.75
CA LEU A 495 9.71 -19.54 29.12
C LEU A 495 9.57 -21.06 29.09
N LYS A 496 10.09 -21.69 30.13
CA LYS A 496 9.90 -23.12 30.39
C LYS A 496 9.28 -23.28 31.77
N LYS A 497 8.23 -24.12 31.87
CA LYS A 497 7.67 -24.54 33.16
C LYS A 497 8.56 -25.61 33.76
N ARG A 498 9.05 -25.37 34.97
CA ARG A 498 9.80 -26.37 35.75
C ARG A 498 8.89 -27.46 36.25
N GLY A 499 9.45 -28.60 36.43
CA GLY A 499 8.72 -29.75 36.96
C GLY A 499 8.73 -29.84 38.46
#